data_8625056f092484850dd264441c3bb138
#
_entry.id   8625056f092484850dd264441c3bb138
#
_cell.length_a   1.000
_cell.length_b   1.000
_cell.length_c   1.000
_cell.angle_alpha   90.00
_cell.angle_beta   90.00
_cell.angle_gamma   90.00
#
_symmetry.space_group_name_H-M   'P 1'
#
loop_
_entity.id
_entity.type
_entity.pdbx_description
1 polymer ?
#
loop_
_entity_poly.entity_id
_entity_poly.type
_entity_poly.pdbx_seq_one_letter_code
_entity_poly.pdbx_strand_id
1 'polypeptide(L)'
;MCIRDRIEILPSNFANFEPKEKVSFVIADLGVNSNQIDNPQRGFSFQKDGPLDMRMNPLLEMDAENLIEILSEKDLADLIFKFGDERLSRKISRRIKKDLKEKGKYSGTKDLAYSIAGCFPPKQRYRKIHPATRTFQALRIAVNKEIEALERFLEISPDWLLPGGIISIISFHSIEDRLVKNSFKGDERLINLTKKPITPNEKEIENNKRSRSAKLRIAQLK
;
A
#
# COMPACT_ATOMS: atom_id res chain seq x y z
N MET A 1 29.93 -17.91 -15.24
CA MET A 1 29.24 -16.70 -15.65
C MET A 1 28.41 -16.23 -14.46
N CYS A 2 28.78 -15.13 -13.84
CA CYS A 2 28.18 -14.68 -12.58
C CYS A 2 26.81 -14.07 -12.86
N ILE A 3 25.79 -14.39 -12.05
CA ILE A 3 24.41 -13.83 -12.18
C ILE A 3 24.43 -12.30 -12.03
N ARG A 4 25.39 -11.74 -11.29
CA ARG A 4 25.53 -10.28 -11.08
C ARG A 4 25.64 -9.46 -12.37
N ASP A 5 26.22 -10.03 -13.43
CA ASP A 5 26.43 -9.33 -14.69
C ASP A 5 25.15 -9.23 -15.55
N ARG A 6 24.03 -9.81 -15.05
CA ARG A 6 22.72 -9.83 -15.74
C ARG A 6 21.62 -9.09 -14.99
N ILE A 7 21.93 -8.46 -13.85
CA ILE A 7 20.97 -7.74 -13.02
C ILE A 7 21.34 -6.26 -13.06
N GLU A 8 20.42 -5.43 -13.53
CA GLU A 8 20.49 -3.97 -13.45
C GLU A 8 19.53 -3.50 -12.37
N ILE A 9 20.02 -2.72 -11.41
CA ILE A 9 19.17 -2.10 -10.36
C ILE A 9 18.99 -0.66 -10.70
N LEU A 10 17.72 -0.26 -10.93
CA LEU A 10 17.33 1.11 -11.26
C LEU A 10 16.62 1.74 -10.07
N PRO A 11 17.19 2.79 -9.43
CA PRO A 11 16.58 3.48 -8.30
C PRO A 11 15.51 4.46 -8.80
N SER A 12 14.39 3.95 -9.30
CA SER A 12 13.30 4.75 -9.84
C SER A 12 11.93 4.26 -9.36
N ASN A 13 10.92 5.13 -9.46
CA ASN A 13 9.55 4.72 -9.27
C ASN A 13 9.10 3.93 -10.51
N PHE A 14 8.53 2.75 -10.31
CA PHE A 14 8.06 1.87 -11.39
C PHE A 14 7.00 2.54 -12.29
N ALA A 15 6.26 3.52 -11.79
CA ALA A 15 5.31 4.31 -12.56
C ALA A 15 5.96 5.22 -13.62
N ASN A 16 7.27 5.50 -13.47
CA ASN A 16 8.05 6.34 -14.39
C ASN A 16 9.13 5.54 -15.12
N PHE A 17 9.10 4.23 -14.99
CA PHE A 17 10.05 3.33 -15.65
C PHE A 17 9.58 3.01 -17.06
N GLU A 18 10.52 2.97 -17.99
CA GLU A 18 10.32 2.44 -19.34
C GLU A 18 11.49 1.50 -19.67
N PRO A 19 11.23 0.25 -20.04
CA PRO A 19 12.29 -0.68 -20.43
C PRO A 19 12.88 -0.25 -21.78
N LYS A 20 14.19 -0.42 -21.96
CA LYS A 20 14.89 -0.14 -23.24
C LYS A 20 14.42 -1.05 -24.37
N GLU A 21 14.00 -2.26 -24.03
CA GLU A 21 13.50 -3.28 -24.95
C GLU A 21 12.29 -3.96 -24.36
N LYS A 22 11.41 -4.51 -25.21
CA LYS A 22 10.27 -5.30 -24.76
C LYS A 22 10.74 -6.57 -24.06
N VAL A 23 9.98 -6.96 -23.03
CA VAL A 23 10.30 -8.09 -22.17
C VAL A 23 9.24 -9.19 -22.26
N SER A 24 9.60 -10.43 -21.97
CA SER A 24 8.65 -11.55 -21.94
C SER A 24 7.89 -11.65 -20.63
N PHE A 25 8.39 -11.02 -19.55
CA PHE A 25 7.79 -11.12 -18.24
C PHE A 25 7.97 -9.84 -17.43
N VAL A 26 6.88 -9.41 -16.79
CA VAL A 26 6.86 -8.30 -15.82
C VAL A 26 6.28 -8.83 -14.51
N ILE A 27 6.97 -8.58 -13.39
CA ILE A 27 6.45 -8.87 -12.05
C ILE A 27 6.49 -7.60 -11.21
N ALA A 28 5.38 -7.31 -10.51
CA ALA A 28 5.29 -6.24 -9.53
C ALA A 28 4.89 -6.82 -8.17
N ASP A 29 5.73 -6.61 -7.16
CA ASP A 29 5.45 -6.90 -5.76
C ASP A 29 5.15 -5.58 -5.06
N LEU A 30 3.86 -5.29 -4.83
CA LEU A 30 3.39 -3.99 -4.38
C LEU A 30 3.57 -3.79 -2.88
N GLY A 31 3.61 -2.53 -2.47
CA GLY A 31 3.62 -2.11 -1.07
C GLY A 31 5.02 -1.91 -0.48
N VAL A 32 5.11 -2.04 0.84
CA VAL A 32 6.31 -1.75 1.63
C VAL A 32 7.12 -3.01 1.90
N ASN A 33 8.44 -2.90 1.85
CA ASN A 33 9.33 -4.00 2.20
C ASN A 33 9.45 -4.20 3.73
N SER A 34 9.96 -5.38 4.12
CA SER A 34 10.12 -5.73 5.53
C SER A 34 11.01 -4.76 6.31
N ASN A 35 12.10 -4.27 5.71
CA ASN A 35 13.00 -3.33 6.37
C ASN A 35 12.32 -2.01 6.70
N GLN A 36 11.43 -1.54 5.83
CA GLN A 36 10.66 -0.32 6.08
C GLN A 36 9.67 -0.50 7.24
N ILE A 37 8.99 -1.65 7.33
CA ILE A 37 8.05 -1.96 8.41
C ILE A 37 8.77 -2.18 9.75
N ASP A 38 9.91 -2.85 9.73
CA ASP A 38 10.66 -3.26 10.93
C ASP A 38 11.46 -2.11 11.54
N ASN A 39 11.77 -1.09 10.77
CA ASN A 39 12.45 0.12 11.25
C ASN A 39 11.45 1.14 11.82
N PRO A 40 11.41 1.34 13.15
CA PRO A 40 10.47 2.27 13.77
C PRO A 40 10.61 3.71 13.27
N GLN A 41 11.83 4.13 12.90
CA GLN A 41 12.11 5.49 12.42
C GLN A 41 11.45 5.82 11.07
N ARG A 42 10.92 4.81 10.39
CA ARG A 42 10.18 4.97 9.13
C ARG A 42 8.68 5.19 9.33
N GLY A 43 8.14 4.98 10.53
CA GLY A 43 6.75 5.26 10.87
C GLY A 43 5.67 4.37 10.23
N PHE A 44 6.04 3.30 9.52
CA PHE A 44 5.07 2.41 8.84
C PHE A 44 4.30 1.50 9.80
N SER A 45 4.80 1.33 11.03
CA SER A 45 4.22 0.43 12.02
C SER A 45 4.05 1.13 13.36
N PHE A 46 3.02 0.76 14.09
CA PHE A 46 2.78 1.18 15.48
C PHE A 46 3.09 0.07 16.49
N GLN A 47 3.67 -1.05 16.08
CA GLN A 47 4.14 -2.10 17.01
C GLN A 47 5.31 -1.61 17.84
N LYS A 48 6.24 -0.91 17.21
CA LYS A 48 7.29 -0.14 17.87
C LYS A 48 6.99 1.33 17.60
N ASP A 49 7.19 2.19 18.61
CA ASP A 49 6.95 3.61 18.46
C ASP A 49 7.99 4.28 17.58
N GLY A 50 7.57 5.29 16.82
CA GLY A 50 8.41 6.05 15.94
C GLY A 50 7.68 7.28 15.38
N PRO A 51 8.36 8.14 14.62
CA PRO A 51 7.74 9.32 14.01
C PRO A 51 6.62 8.95 13.05
N LEU A 52 5.69 9.85 12.81
CA LEU A 52 4.62 9.71 11.80
C LEU A 52 5.13 10.10 10.42
N ASP A 53 6.16 9.39 9.91
CA ASP A 53 6.77 9.68 8.62
C ASP A 53 6.00 8.97 7.47
N MET A 54 6.08 7.67 7.38
CA MET A 54 5.45 6.80 6.35
C MET A 54 5.89 7.05 4.90
N ARG A 55 6.90 7.87 4.63
CA ARG A 55 7.43 8.10 3.28
C ARG A 55 8.25 6.89 2.82
N MET A 56 7.96 6.33 1.65
CA MET A 56 8.81 5.30 1.02
C MET A 56 10.13 5.93 0.54
N ASN A 57 10.03 7.07 -0.13
CA ASN A 57 11.16 7.91 -0.49
C ASN A 57 11.32 9.03 0.56
N PRO A 58 12.41 9.05 1.35
CA PRO A 58 12.65 10.09 2.36
C PRO A 58 12.75 11.53 1.81
N LEU A 59 12.95 11.68 0.51
CA LEU A 59 13.04 13.00 -0.17
C LEU A 59 11.66 13.61 -0.45
N LEU A 60 10.56 12.90 -0.21
CA LEU A 60 9.23 13.50 -0.32
C LEU A 60 9.06 14.57 0.75
N GLU A 61 8.44 15.69 0.37
CA GLU A 61 8.20 16.81 1.28
C GLU A 61 7.11 16.48 2.32
N MET A 62 6.08 15.74 1.91
CA MET A 62 4.90 15.44 2.73
C MET A 62 5.06 14.10 3.44
N ASP A 63 5.11 14.11 4.76
CA ASP A 63 5.00 12.93 5.61
C ASP A 63 3.59 12.75 6.19
N ALA A 64 3.37 11.72 7.00
CA ALA A 64 2.05 11.45 7.56
C ALA A 64 1.67 12.46 8.65
N GLU A 65 2.61 13.03 9.39
CA GLU A 65 2.35 14.07 10.38
C GLU A 65 1.83 15.33 9.69
N ASN A 66 2.55 15.83 8.68
CA ASN A 66 2.12 16.99 7.89
C ASN A 66 0.76 16.74 7.22
N LEU A 67 0.55 15.53 6.66
CA LEU A 67 -0.69 15.18 5.99
C LEU A 67 -1.91 15.31 6.92
N ILE A 68 -1.82 14.76 8.14
CA ILE A 68 -2.93 14.85 9.10
C ILE A 68 -3.13 16.26 9.67
N GLU A 69 -2.10 17.10 9.67
CA GLU A 69 -2.20 18.50 10.09
C GLU A 69 -2.89 19.37 9.04
N ILE A 70 -2.47 19.25 7.77
CA ILE A 70 -2.92 20.13 6.68
C ILE A 70 -4.35 19.82 6.26
N LEU A 71 -4.74 18.54 6.17
CA LEU A 71 -6.06 18.15 5.69
C LEU A 71 -7.18 18.67 6.60
N SER A 72 -8.30 19.09 6.02
CA SER A 72 -9.51 19.35 6.78
C SER A 72 -10.06 18.08 7.44
N GLU A 73 -10.93 18.18 8.45
CA GLU A 73 -11.62 17.03 9.06
C GLU A 73 -12.33 16.19 8.00
N LYS A 74 -12.98 16.83 7.04
CA LYS A 74 -13.71 16.19 5.95
C LYS A 74 -12.76 15.44 5.03
N ASP A 75 -11.71 16.11 4.54
CA ASP A 75 -10.78 15.51 3.58
C ASP A 75 -10.00 14.34 4.19
N LEU A 76 -9.61 14.45 5.47
CA LEU A 76 -9.00 13.35 6.22
C LEU A 76 -9.98 12.17 6.38
N ALA A 77 -11.25 12.41 6.64
CA ALA A 77 -12.25 11.36 6.72
C ALA A 77 -12.47 10.67 5.38
N ASP A 78 -12.55 11.42 4.29
CA ASP A 78 -12.70 10.91 2.93
C ASP A 78 -11.48 10.09 2.50
N LEU A 79 -10.27 10.55 2.84
CA LEU A 79 -9.01 9.82 2.62
C LEU A 79 -9.02 8.47 3.37
N ILE A 80 -9.33 8.48 4.67
CA ILE A 80 -9.37 7.27 5.51
C ILE A 80 -10.41 6.28 4.98
N PHE A 81 -11.56 6.76 4.51
CA PHE A 81 -12.59 5.92 3.90
C PHE A 81 -12.11 5.34 2.57
N LYS A 82 -11.61 6.19 1.67
CA LYS A 82 -11.19 5.82 0.31
C LYS A 82 -10.05 4.80 0.30
N PHE A 83 -9.01 5.02 1.11
CA PHE A 83 -7.77 4.24 1.11
C PHE A 83 -7.66 3.21 2.24
N GLY A 84 -8.58 3.25 3.21
CA GLY A 84 -8.59 2.30 4.33
C GLY A 84 -9.82 1.39 4.34
N ASP A 85 -10.84 1.64 3.52
CA ASP A 85 -12.17 0.99 3.64
C ASP A 85 -12.69 1.08 5.10
N GLU A 86 -12.37 2.18 5.83
CA GLU A 86 -12.71 2.33 7.25
C GLU A 86 -14.03 3.08 7.44
N ARG A 87 -15.03 2.37 7.93
CA ARG A 87 -16.40 2.92 8.10
C ARG A 87 -16.49 3.98 9.19
N LEU A 88 -15.59 3.95 10.18
CA LEU A 88 -15.53 4.94 11.24
C LEU A 88 -14.67 6.17 10.88
N SER A 89 -14.33 6.34 9.61
CA SER A 89 -13.43 7.39 9.10
C SER A 89 -13.77 8.79 9.62
N ARG A 90 -15.05 9.18 9.63
CA ARG A 90 -15.51 10.48 10.16
C ARG A 90 -15.26 10.63 11.65
N LYS A 91 -15.50 9.57 12.44
CA LYS A 91 -15.26 9.58 13.88
C LYS A 91 -13.77 9.65 14.19
N ILE A 92 -12.96 8.92 13.42
CA ILE A 92 -11.50 8.89 13.53
C ILE A 92 -10.93 10.25 13.16
N SER A 93 -11.32 10.82 12.03
CA SER A 93 -10.86 12.13 11.59
C SER A 93 -11.20 13.23 12.60
N ARG A 94 -12.44 13.28 13.10
CA ARG A 94 -12.84 14.22 14.16
C ARG A 94 -11.98 14.07 15.42
N ARG A 95 -11.70 12.82 15.83
CA ARG A 95 -10.83 12.56 16.98
C ARG A 95 -9.42 13.06 16.74
N ILE A 96 -8.82 12.77 15.57
CA ILE A 96 -7.48 13.24 15.22
C ILE A 96 -7.43 14.77 15.24
N LYS A 97 -8.38 15.44 14.62
CA LYS A 97 -8.40 16.92 14.58
C LYS A 97 -8.62 17.55 15.96
N LYS A 98 -9.44 16.92 16.79
CA LYS A 98 -9.60 17.33 18.18
C LYS A 98 -8.29 17.19 18.95
N ASP A 99 -7.63 16.04 18.88
CA ASP A 99 -6.36 15.79 19.56
C ASP A 99 -5.27 16.78 19.13
N LEU A 100 -5.16 17.06 17.82
CA LEU A 100 -4.21 18.06 17.29
C LEU A 100 -4.49 19.46 17.84
N LYS A 101 -5.78 19.84 17.98
CA LYS A 101 -6.14 21.14 18.56
C LYS A 101 -5.81 21.23 20.05
N GLU A 102 -5.92 20.12 20.80
CA GLU A 102 -5.72 20.09 22.24
C GLU A 102 -4.24 19.93 22.62
N LYS A 103 -3.46 19.12 21.93
CA LYS A 103 -2.08 18.77 22.28
C LYS A 103 -1.02 19.17 21.24
N GLY A 104 -1.43 19.79 20.14
CA GLY A 104 -0.56 20.26 19.06
C GLY A 104 -0.17 19.15 18.09
N LYS A 105 0.49 18.10 18.55
CA LYS A 105 0.94 16.98 17.72
C LYS A 105 0.85 15.64 18.45
N TYR A 106 0.96 14.56 17.69
CA TYR A 106 1.14 13.22 18.24
C TYR A 106 2.61 12.98 18.60
N SER A 107 2.87 12.29 19.71
CA SER A 107 4.23 11.95 20.13
C SER A 107 4.87 10.86 19.25
N GLY A 108 4.08 10.10 18.52
CA GLY A 108 4.54 9.06 17.63
C GLY A 108 3.41 8.17 17.10
N THR A 109 3.81 7.08 16.45
CA THR A 109 2.88 6.13 15.84
C THR A 109 1.98 5.44 16.84
N LYS A 110 2.48 5.13 18.06
CA LYS A 110 1.67 4.50 19.10
C LYS A 110 0.60 5.43 19.64
N ASP A 111 0.92 6.72 19.84
CA ASP A 111 -0.04 7.70 20.34
C ASP A 111 -1.21 7.87 19.36
N LEU A 112 -0.91 8.00 18.05
CA LEU A 112 -1.95 8.03 17.02
C LEU A 112 -2.77 6.73 17.00
N ALA A 113 -2.11 5.57 17.05
CA ALA A 113 -2.80 4.28 17.04
C ALA A 113 -3.72 4.11 18.26
N TYR A 114 -3.30 4.56 19.44
CA TYR A 114 -4.10 4.56 20.67
C TYR A 114 -5.33 5.46 20.52
N SER A 115 -5.15 6.67 20.02
CA SER A 115 -6.24 7.62 19.76
C SER A 115 -7.29 7.03 18.82
N ILE A 116 -6.85 6.42 17.70
CA ILE A 116 -7.72 5.74 16.74
C ILE A 116 -8.48 4.58 17.41
N ALA A 117 -7.78 3.73 18.18
CA ALA A 117 -8.41 2.61 18.88
C ALA A 117 -9.50 3.08 19.85
N GLY A 118 -9.34 4.25 20.47
CA GLY A 118 -10.35 4.90 21.31
C GLY A 118 -11.67 5.22 20.60
N CYS A 119 -11.66 5.32 19.27
CA CYS A 119 -12.86 5.51 18.47
C CYS A 119 -13.74 4.25 18.36
N PHE A 120 -13.22 3.08 18.66
CA PHE A 120 -13.89 1.80 18.53
C PHE A 120 -14.50 1.33 19.87
N PRO A 121 -15.61 0.57 19.83
CA PRO A 121 -16.14 -0.09 21.02
C PRO A 121 -15.09 -1.01 21.69
N PRO A 122 -15.09 -1.16 23.03
CA PRO A 122 -14.08 -1.95 23.74
C PRO A 122 -13.85 -3.36 23.16
N LYS A 123 -14.93 -4.09 22.83
CA LYS A 123 -14.86 -5.42 22.21
C LYS A 123 -14.12 -5.44 20.86
N GLN A 124 -14.01 -4.33 20.17
CA GLN A 124 -13.36 -4.25 18.86
C GLN A 124 -11.91 -3.82 18.94
N ARG A 125 -11.44 -3.30 20.06
CA ARG A 125 -10.05 -2.82 20.26
C ARG A 125 -9.04 -3.97 20.32
N TYR A 126 -9.47 -5.15 20.74
CA TYR A 126 -8.62 -6.33 20.96
C TYR A 126 -8.82 -7.42 19.90
N ARG A 127 -9.25 -7.05 18.69
CA ARG A 127 -9.37 -7.99 17.58
C ARG A 127 -8.01 -8.40 17.04
N LYS A 128 -7.96 -9.54 16.30
CA LYS A 128 -6.76 -10.04 15.60
C LYS A 128 -6.09 -8.96 14.72
N ILE A 129 -6.89 -8.07 14.12
CA ILE A 129 -6.40 -6.91 13.36
C ILE A 129 -6.67 -5.67 14.22
N HIS A 130 -5.60 -4.93 14.52
CA HIS A 130 -5.71 -3.73 15.33
C HIS A 130 -6.55 -2.64 14.62
N PRO A 131 -7.41 -1.90 15.34
CA PRO A 131 -8.28 -0.87 14.75
C PRO A 131 -7.57 0.20 13.91
N ALA A 132 -6.35 0.59 14.29
CA ALA A 132 -5.59 1.59 13.57
C ALA A 132 -5.04 1.12 12.21
N THR A 133 -4.99 -0.20 11.95
CA THR A 133 -4.35 -0.76 10.75
C THR A 133 -4.86 -0.13 9.46
N ARG A 134 -6.17 0.04 9.32
CA ARG A 134 -6.78 0.61 8.12
C ARG A 134 -6.49 2.10 7.95
N THR A 135 -6.45 2.85 9.06
CA THR A 135 -6.10 4.27 9.02
C THR A 135 -4.62 4.45 8.66
N PHE A 136 -3.72 3.65 9.23
CA PHE A 136 -2.30 3.67 8.88
C PHE A 136 -2.07 3.30 7.41
N GLN A 137 -2.77 2.28 6.90
CA GLN A 137 -2.78 1.96 5.47
C GLN A 137 -3.22 3.16 4.62
N ALA A 138 -4.30 3.83 5.00
CA ALA A 138 -4.83 4.97 4.27
C ALA A 138 -3.84 6.14 4.22
N LEU A 139 -3.20 6.47 5.36
CA LEU A 139 -2.19 7.52 5.43
C LEU A 139 -0.97 7.16 4.58
N ARG A 140 -0.47 5.92 4.67
CA ARG A 140 0.65 5.43 3.87
C ARG A 140 0.40 5.55 2.38
N ILE A 141 -0.76 5.07 1.93
CA ILE A 141 -1.18 5.14 0.51
C ILE A 141 -1.19 6.60 0.03
N ALA A 142 -1.71 7.51 0.84
CA ALA A 142 -1.82 8.92 0.47
C ALA A 142 -0.47 9.62 0.44
N VAL A 143 0.39 9.42 1.45
CA VAL A 143 1.76 9.99 1.51
C VAL A 143 2.57 9.59 0.29
N ASN A 144 2.46 8.32 -0.14
CA ASN A 144 3.30 7.76 -1.20
C ASN A 144 2.63 7.77 -2.58
N LYS A 145 1.38 8.24 -2.68
CA LYS A 145 0.59 8.22 -3.92
C LYS A 145 0.56 6.83 -4.57
N GLU A 146 0.40 5.78 -3.73
CA GLU A 146 0.56 4.37 -4.15
C GLU A 146 -0.47 3.98 -5.22
N ILE A 147 -1.70 4.50 -5.12
CA ILE A 147 -2.77 4.18 -6.07
C ILE A 147 -2.52 4.84 -7.41
N GLU A 148 -2.14 6.10 -7.44
CA GLU A 148 -1.81 6.83 -8.66
C GLU A 148 -0.61 6.19 -9.38
N ALA A 149 0.40 5.76 -8.63
CA ALA A 149 1.55 5.04 -9.18
C ALA A 149 1.14 3.68 -9.79
N LEU A 150 0.26 2.95 -9.09
CA LEU A 150 -0.25 1.66 -9.59
C LEU A 150 -1.14 1.84 -10.84
N GLU A 151 -2.03 2.85 -10.86
CA GLU A 151 -2.86 3.17 -12.02
C GLU A 151 -1.98 3.46 -13.25
N ARG A 152 -0.95 4.29 -13.09
CA ARG A 152 -0.01 4.60 -14.17
C ARG A 152 0.75 3.36 -14.64
N PHE A 153 1.25 2.55 -13.72
CA PHE A 153 1.93 1.29 -14.04
C PHE A 153 1.04 0.34 -14.84
N LEU A 154 -0.22 0.17 -14.42
CA LEU A 154 -1.17 -0.70 -15.10
C LEU A 154 -1.51 -0.22 -16.52
N GLU A 155 -1.49 1.10 -16.74
CA GLU A 155 -1.71 1.71 -18.06
C GLU A 155 -0.56 1.41 -19.03
N ILE A 156 0.70 1.57 -18.56
CA ILE A 156 1.88 1.53 -19.42
C ILE A 156 2.53 0.14 -19.53
N SER A 157 2.44 -0.68 -18.49
CA SER A 157 3.19 -1.95 -18.44
C SER A 157 2.79 -3.00 -19.49
N PRO A 158 1.55 -3.05 -20.04
CA PRO A 158 1.26 -3.92 -21.17
C PRO A 158 2.10 -3.60 -22.41
N ASP A 159 2.48 -2.34 -22.65
CA ASP A 159 3.29 -1.93 -23.79
C ASP A 159 4.76 -2.37 -23.68
N TRP A 160 5.19 -2.75 -22.49
CA TRP A 160 6.54 -3.30 -22.26
C TRP A 160 6.68 -4.74 -22.69
N LEU A 161 5.57 -5.46 -22.85
CA LEU A 161 5.57 -6.88 -23.14
C LEU A 161 5.78 -7.19 -24.62
N LEU A 162 6.48 -8.29 -24.86
CA LEU A 162 6.45 -8.99 -26.15
C LEU A 162 5.06 -9.64 -26.36
N PRO A 163 4.61 -9.91 -27.61
CA PRO A 163 3.43 -10.71 -27.85
C PRO A 163 3.48 -12.04 -27.08
N GLY A 164 2.42 -12.40 -26.38
CA GLY A 164 2.40 -13.56 -25.49
C GLY A 164 3.11 -13.37 -24.15
N GLY A 165 3.72 -12.21 -23.91
CA GLY A 165 4.39 -11.89 -22.64
C GLY A 165 3.42 -11.81 -21.46
N ILE A 166 3.94 -12.01 -20.24
CA ILE A 166 3.14 -12.16 -19.02
C ILE A 166 3.42 -11.01 -18.06
N ILE A 167 2.34 -10.47 -17.47
CA ILE A 167 2.39 -9.55 -16.34
C ILE A 167 1.81 -10.22 -15.10
N SER A 168 2.53 -10.20 -14.00
CA SER A 168 2.16 -10.77 -12.70
C SER A 168 2.24 -9.69 -11.62
N ILE A 169 1.16 -9.51 -10.85
CA ILE A 169 1.08 -8.48 -9.81
C ILE A 169 0.66 -9.11 -8.50
N ILE A 170 1.46 -8.86 -7.44
CA ILE A 170 1.17 -9.25 -6.07
C ILE A 170 0.67 -8.01 -5.32
N SER A 171 -0.55 -8.07 -4.80
CA SER A 171 -1.16 -7.02 -3.98
C SER A 171 -1.40 -7.51 -2.55
N PHE A 172 -1.43 -6.60 -1.58
CA PHE A 172 -1.55 -6.94 -0.16
C PHE A 172 -2.82 -6.40 0.51
N HIS A 173 -3.60 -5.58 -0.18
CA HIS A 173 -4.89 -5.11 0.31
C HIS A 173 -5.96 -5.07 -0.78
N SER A 174 -7.22 -4.90 -0.35
CA SER A 174 -8.40 -4.98 -1.21
C SER A 174 -8.46 -3.92 -2.31
N ILE A 175 -7.88 -2.74 -2.06
CA ILE A 175 -7.93 -1.61 -3.00
C ILE A 175 -7.00 -1.89 -4.18
N GLU A 176 -5.74 -2.30 -3.91
CA GLU A 176 -4.81 -2.74 -4.96
C GLU A 176 -5.39 -3.89 -5.78
N ASP A 177 -5.84 -4.97 -5.12
CA ASP A 177 -6.41 -6.14 -5.78
C ASP A 177 -7.59 -5.79 -6.69
N ARG A 178 -8.47 -4.88 -6.24
CA ARG A 178 -9.61 -4.40 -7.02
C ARG A 178 -9.16 -3.63 -8.26
N LEU A 179 -8.15 -2.77 -8.11
CA LEU A 179 -7.59 -1.98 -9.19
C LEU A 179 -6.95 -2.87 -10.25
N VAL A 180 -6.07 -3.78 -9.85
CA VAL A 180 -5.43 -4.77 -10.74
C VAL A 180 -6.47 -5.64 -11.45
N LYS A 181 -7.46 -6.16 -10.71
CA LYS A 181 -8.55 -6.96 -11.28
C LYS A 181 -9.31 -6.20 -12.35
N ASN A 182 -9.65 -4.94 -12.09
CA ASN A 182 -10.44 -4.14 -13.01
C ASN A 182 -9.63 -3.77 -14.25
N SER A 183 -8.35 -3.42 -14.11
CA SER A 183 -7.44 -3.15 -15.20
C SER A 183 -7.27 -4.38 -16.09
N PHE A 184 -6.92 -5.56 -15.54
CA PHE A 184 -6.74 -6.79 -16.31
C PHE A 184 -8.03 -7.28 -16.99
N LYS A 185 -9.20 -6.90 -16.48
CA LYS A 185 -10.48 -7.22 -17.10
C LYS A 185 -10.87 -6.25 -18.20
N GLY A 186 -10.51 -4.96 -18.03
CA GLY A 186 -10.95 -3.88 -18.91
C GLY A 186 -9.98 -3.57 -20.05
N ASP A 187 -8.72 -4.02 -19.96
CA ASP A 187 -7.71 -3.77 -20.99
C ASP A 187 -7.84 -4.79 -22.12
N GLU A 188 -8.23 -4.32 -23.30
CA GLU A 188 -8.44 -5.18 -24.50
C GLU A 188 -7.14 -5.80 -25.01
N ARG A 189 -5.97 -5.25 -24.65
CA ARG A 189 -4.64 -5.81 -25.00
C ARG A 189 -4.36 -7.11 -24.25
N LEU A 190 -5.03 -7.34 -23.10
CA LEU A 190 -4.70 -8.40 -22.17
C LEU A 190 -5.70 -9.55 -22.16
N ILE A 191 -5.19 -10.76 -21.96
CA ILE A 191 -5.95 -11.96 -21.58
C ILE A 191 -5.77 -12.18 -20.09
N ASN A 192 -6.85 -12.04 -19.31
CA ASN A 192 -6.81 -12.29 -17.88
C ASN A 192 -6.72 -13.80 -17.58
N LEU A 193 -5.57 -14.27 -17.12
CA LEU A 193 -5.32 -15.68 -16.79
C LEU A 193 -5.85 -16.09 -15.41
N THR A 194 -6.09 -15.14 -14.48
CA THR A 194 -6.57 -15.40 -13.12
C THR A 194 -7.92 -14.75 -12.87
N LYS A 195 -9.03 -15.46 -13.10
CA LYS A 195 -10.38 -14.99 -12.75
C LYS A 195 -10.51 -14.72 -11.24
N LYS A 196 -9.92 -15.59 -10.39
CA LYS A 196 -9.75 -15.41 -8.94
C LYS A 196 -8.27 -15.21 -8.65
N PRO A 197 -7.89 -14.39 -7.66
CA PRO A 197 -6.49 -14.25 -7.29
C PRO A 197 -5.95 -15.56 -6.73
N ILE A 198 -4.69 -15.85 -6.99
CA ILE A 198 -3.96 -16.91 -6.31
C ILE A 198 -3.56 -16.36 -4.94
N THR A 199 -3.84 -17.12 -3.88
CA THR A 199 -3.55 -16.75 -2.49
C THR A 199 -2.59 -17.76 -1.86
N PRO A 200 -1.78 -17.37 -0.87
CA PRO A 200 -0.85 -18.27 -0.22
C PRO A 200 -1.59 -19.40 0.49
N ASN A 201 -0.99 -20.59 0.51
CA ASN A 201 -1.47 -21.72 1.29
C ASN A 201 -1.04 -21.61 2.77
N GLU A 202 -1.55 -22.50 3.62
CA GLU A 202 -1.26 -22.48 5.06
C GLU A 202 0.23 -22.62 5.36
N LYS A 203 0.94 -23.50 4.68
CA LYS A 203 2.38 -23.72 4.85
C LYS A 203 3.19 -22.48 4.50
N GLU A 204 2.81 -21.76 3.46
CA GLU A 204 3.45 -20.48 3.09
C GLU A 204 3.19 -19.41 4.16
N ILE A 205 1.97 -19.32 4.69
CA ILE A 205 1.61 -18.39 5.77
C ILE A 205 2.37 -18.71 7.06
N GLU A 206 2.57 -19.99 7.38
CA GLU A 206 3.35 -20.42 8.54
C GLU A 206 4.82 -19.97 8.42
N ASN A 207 5.41 -20.17 7.25
CA ASN A 207 6.80 -19.78 6.97
C ASN A 207 6.98 -18.26 6.84
N ASN A 208 5.98 -17.57 6.27
CA ASN A 208 5.99 -16.13 6.07
C ASN A 208 4.62 -15.52 6.42
N LYS A 209 4.47 -15.11 7.67
CA LYS A 209 3.21 -14.50 8.17
C LYS A 209 2.77 -13.25 7.38
N ARG A 210 3.69 -12.57 6.70
CA ARG A 210 3.39 -11.37 5.90
C ARG A 210 2.72 -11.73 4.57
N SER A 211 2.90 -12.95 4.06
CA SER A 211 2.23 -13.43 2.85
C SER A 211 0.72 -13.56 3.00
N ARG A 212 0.20 -13.65 4.23
CA ARG A 212 -1.23 -13.89 4.53
C ARG A 212 -2.21 -13.05 3.72
N SER A 213 -1.86 -11.83 3.40
CA SER A 213 -2.71 -10.90 2.66
C SER A 213 -2.41 -10.85 1.17
N ALA A 214 -1.37 -11.57 0.71
CA ALA A 214 -0.92 -11.55 -0.67
C ALA A 214 -2.00 -12.13 -1.62
N LYS A 215 -2.12 -11.49 -2.78
CA LYS A 215 -3.01 -11.89 -3.86
C LYS A 215 -2.28 -11.70 -5.17
N LEU A 216 -1.97 -12.79 -5.84
CA LEU A 216 -1.32 -12.77 -7.15
C LEU A 216 -2.39 -12.77 -8.26
N ARG A 217 -2.25 -11.84 -9.20
CA ARG A 217 -3.00 -11.82 -10.45
C ARG A 217 -2.05 -11.84 -11.63
N ILE A 218 -2.49 -12.53 -12.68
CA ILE A 218 -1.69 -12.78 -13.88
C ILE A 218 -2.53 -12.47 -15.12
N ALA A 219 -1.94 -11.73 -16.05
CA ALA A 219 -2.48 -11.51 -17.40
C ALA A 219 -1.40 -11.72 -18.44
N GLN A 220 -1.81 -11.95 -19.68
CA GLN A 220 -0.95 -12.17 -20.84
C GLN A 220 -1.28 -11.16 -21.92
N LEU A 221 -0.26 -10.58 -22.57
CA LEU A 221 -0.45 -9.77 -23.76
C LEU A 221 -0.91 -10.68 -24.92
N LYS A 222 -1.91 -10.22 -25.69
CA LYS A 222 -2.39 -10.94 -26.88
C LYS A 222 -1.33 -11.04 -27.97
#